data_41037239214d9942e2e0ea8521c95398
#
_entry.id   41037239214d9942e2e0ea8521c95398
#
_cell.length_a   1.000
_cell.length_b   1.000
_cell.length_c   1.000
_cell.angle_alpha   90.00
_cell.angle_beta   90.00
_cell.angle_gamma   90.00
#
_symmetry.space_group_name_H-M   'P 1'
#
loop_
_entity.id
_entity.type
_entity.pdbx_description
1 polymer ?
#
loop_
_entity_poly.entity_id
_entity_poly.type
_entity_poly.pdbx_seq_one_letter_code
_entity_poly.pdbx_strand_id
1 'polypeptide(L)'
;MKKRLLSTSISTLLLGLSVMPAFADEDVTAWRLFVADHDKPVVNVIDALDGDKLATFNVKGPANLSRSESGATIFAIQGSAGVVSTIASGIAFHDHGDHADIDIDAPKLLPLELTGKKPGHFVERQGKIAQWFDGEDSAQILGESAVLKGQKNITKVNVVAPHHGVAVPYDNYAVVSIPNPDDASKRPVGARVVDLQGKKVGDDALCPGLHGSAGSGDTFALSCETGLLLITQKNAAPVIRHLPYAKTLPEGSTSTLIGGKGMQYFIGNYGPDRIILVDPTESDSFRLIQLPTRRVHFVVDPVRAKFAYVFTEDGK
;
A
#
# COMPACT_ATOMS: atom_id res chain seq x y z
N MET A 1 -29.76 -24.10 89.20
CA MET A 1 -29.28 -23.13 88.14
C MET A 1 -28.28 -23.90 87.26
N LYS A 2 -28.70 -24.32 86.08
CA LYS A 2 -27.84 -25.05 85.11
C LYS A 2 -27.41 -24.03 83.99
N LYS A 3 -26.09 -23.76 83.90
CA LYS A 3 -25.53 -22.95 82.80
C LYS A 3 -25.33 -23.86 81.58
N ARG A 4 -25.93 -23.50 80.42
CA ARG A 4 -25.68 -24.13 79.15
C ARG A 4 -24.54 -23.39 78.46
N LEU A 5 -23.46 -24.08 78.09
CA LEU A 5 -22.43 -23.58 77.19
C LEU A 5 -22.90 -23.77 75.75
N LEU A 6 -22.92 -22.74 74.97
CA LEU A 6 -23.08 -22.79 73.53
C LEU A 6 -21.68 -22.96 72.88
N SER A 7 -21.54 -24.05 72.20
CA SER A 7 -20.38 -24.33 71.37
C SER A 7 -20.64 -23.77 69.97
N THR A 8 -19.81 -22.79 69.53
CA THR A 8 -19.87 -22.18 68.17
C THR A 8 -18.83 -22.87 67.32
N SER A 9 -19.29 -23.69 66.34
CA SER A 9 -18.44 -24.32 65.37
C SER A 9 -18.19 -23.35 64.23
N ILE A 10 -16.93 -22.96 64.02
CA ILE A 10 -16.47 -22.15 62.88
C ILE A 10 -16.12 -23.15 61.77
N SER A 11 -16.95 -23.18 60.72
CA SER A 11 -16.65 -23.91 59.48
C SER A 11 -15.78 -23.04 58.55
N THR A 12 -14.52 -23.41 58.41
CA THR A 12 -13.58 -22.77 57.50
C THR A 12 -13.84 -23.31 56.09
N LEU A 13 -14.42 -22.46 55.25
CA LEU A 13 -14.62 -22.77 53.82
C LEU A 13 -13.30 -22.49 53.08
N LEU A 14 -12.54 -23.51 52.71
CA LEU A 14 -11.40 -23.40 51.80
C LEU A 14 -11.93 -23.18 50.37
N LEU A 15 -11.87 -21.96 49.87
CA LEU A 15 -11.98 -21.70 48.44
C LEU A 15 -10.67 -22.14 47.76
N GLY A 16 -10.71 -23.27 47.07
CA GLY A 16 -9.66 -23.69 46.17
C GLY A 16 -9.66 -22.76 44.94
N LEU A 17 -8.71 -21.80 44.86
CA LEU A 17 -8.38 -21.12 43.63
C LEU A 17 -7.70 -22.17 42.72
N SER A 18 -8.44 -22.70 41.74
CA SER A 18 -7.85 -23.39 40.60
C SER A 18 -7.16 -22.34 39.72
N VAL A 19 -5.85 -22.25 39.85
CA VAL A 19 -5.01 -21.54 38.88
C VAL A 19 -5.08 -22.36 37.58
N MET A 20 -5.91 -21.94 36.64
CA MET A 20 -5.82 -22.43 35.26
C MET A 20 -4.47 -21.98 34.71
N PRO A 21 -3.65 -22.89 34.15
CA PRO A 21 -2.47 -22.45 33.44
C PRO A 21 -2.96 -21.56 32.28
N ALA A 22 -2.53 -20.30 32.23
CA ALA A 22 -2.60 -19.51 31.03
C ALA A 22 -1.70 -20.20 30.01
N PHE A 23 -2.30 -20.85 29.03
CA PHE A 23 -1.57 -21.26 27.85
C PHE A 23 -1.14 -19.94 27.21
N ALA A 24 0.17 -19.67 27.17
CA ALA A 24 0.69 -18.67 26.30
C ALA A 24 0.33 -19.14 24.87
N ASP A 25 -0.44 -18.32 24.15
CA ASP A 25 -0.65 -18.57 22.73
C ASP A 25 0.73 -18.65 22.08
N GLU A 26 1.01 -19.72 21.35
CA GLU A 26 2.22 -19.83 20.55
C GLU A 26 2.16 -18.68 19.54
N ASP A 27 3.25 -17.89 19.45
CA ASP A 27 3.39 -16.82 18.46
C ASP A 27 3.23 -17.41 17.05
N VAL A 28 2.06 -17.23 16.46
CA VAL A 28 1.76 -17.71 15.11
C VAL A 28 2.46 -16.80 14.11
N THR A 29 3.34 -17.37 13.30
CA THR A 29 4.06 -16.65 12.25
C THR A 29 3.78 -17.29 10.91
N ALA A 30 3.39 -16.48 9.92
CA ALA A 30 3.19 -16.93 8.55
C ALA A 30 3.81 -15.95 7.56
N TRP A 31 4.60 -16.46 6.64
CA TRP A 31 5.21 -15.68 5.56
C TRP A 31 4.92 -16.34 4.23
N ARG A 32 4.39 -15.58 3.28
CA ARG A 32 4.09 -16.06 1.93
C ARG A 32 4.77 -15.21 0.89
N LEU A 33 5.48 -15.88 -0.02
CA LEU A 33 6.10 -15.28 -1.17
C LEU A 33 5.24 -15.54 -2.41
N PHE A 34 4.80 -14.47 -3.06
CA PHE A 34 4.09 -14.52 -4.33
C PHE A 34 5.06 -14.16 -5.45
N VAL A 35 5.21 -15.06 -6.41
CA VAL A 35 6.18 -14.92 -7.49
C VAL A 35 5.45 -15.07 -8.84
N ALA A 36 5.39 -13.97 -9.59
CA ALA A 36 4.94 -14.00 -10.98
C ALA A 36 6.08 -14.47 -11.88
N ASP A 37 5.77 -15.36 -12.79
CA ASP A 37 6.71 -15.77 -13.85
C ASP A 37 6.65 -14.73 -15.00
N HIS A 38 7.80 -14.28 -15.47
CA HIS A 38 7.87 -13.29 -16.55
C HIS A 38 7.58 -13.89 -17.95
N ASP A 39 7.81 -15.19 -18.11
CA ASP A 39 7.64 -15.89 -19.39
C ASP A 39 6.30 -16.63 -19.47
N LYS A 40 5.70 -16.95 -18.34
CA LYS A 40 4.47 -17.73 -18.25
C LYS A 40 3.39 -16.96 -17.49
N PRO A 41 2.12 -17.13 -17.87
CA PRO A 41 1.00 -16.49 -17.18
C PRO A 41 0.65 -17.22 -15.88
N VAL A 42 1.59 -17.30 -14.94
CA VAL A 42 1.40 -17.98 -13.65
C VAL A 42 1.90 -17.15 -12.49
N VAL A 43 1.25 -17.30 -11.34
CA VAL A 43 1.70 -16.80 -10.06
C VAL A 43 1.88 -18.00 -9.12
N ASN A 44 3.10 -18.21 -8.64
CA ASN A 44 3.42 -19.23 -7.65
C ASN A 44 3.34 -18.64 -6.26
N VAL A 45 2.85 -19.43 -5.30
CA VAL A 45 2.81 -19.08 -3.88
C VAL A 45 3.65 -20.07 -3.12
N ILE A 46 4.58 -19.56 -2.33
CA ILE A 46 5.57 -20.33 -1.57
C ILE A 46 5.44 -19.94 -0.11
N ASP A 47 5.44 -20.92 0.79
CA ASP A 47 5.70 -20.66 2.18
C ASP A 47 7.16 -20.23 2.34
N ALA A 48 7.40 -19.06 2.90
CA ALA A 48 8.75 -18.54 3.03
C ALA A 48 9.50 -19.05 4.27
N LEU A 49 8.85 -19.82 5.14
CA LEU A 49 9.47 -20.44 6.32
C LEU A 49 10.18 -21.75 5.96
N ASP A 50 9.54 -22.59 5.15
CA ASP A 50 10.05 -23.92 4.79
C ASP A 50 10.37 -24.08 3.30
N GLY A 51 9.89 -23.16 2.45
CA GLY A 51 10.08 -23.20 1.01
C GLY A 51 9.05 -24.03 0.26
N ASP A 52 8.04 -24.54 0.93
CA ASP A 52 7.01 -25.36 0.33
C ASP A 52 6.12 -24.58 -0.63
N LYS A 53 5.82 -25.19 -1.75
CA LYS A 53 4.92 -24.60 -2.73
C LYS A 53 3.47 -24.80 -2.33
N LEU A 54 2.80 -23.70 -1.94
CA LEU A 54 1.41 -23.73 -1.50
C LEU A 54 0.41 -23.76 -2.65
N ALA A 55 0.67 -23.02 -3.74
CA ALA A 55 -0.23 -22.92 -4.88
C ALA A 55 0.49 -22.46 -6.15
N THR A 56 -0.17 -22.71 -7.30
CA THR A 56 0.13 -22.09 -8.59
C THR A 56 -1.18 -21.64 -9.21
N PHE A 57 -1.29 -20.36 -9.52
CA PHE A 57 -2.46 -19.77 -10.16
C PHE A 57 -2.16 -19.43 -11.60
N ASN A 58 -2.99 -19.93 -12.51
CA ASN A 58 -2.95 -19.51 -13.90
C ASN A 58 -3.65 -18.16 -14.03
N VAL A 59 -2.99 -17.22 -14.66
CA VAL A 59 -3.50 -15.88 -15.00
C VAL A 59 -3.54 -15.73 -16.53
N LYS A 60 -3.97 -14.59 -17.07
CA LYS A 60 -4.17 -14.44 -18.52
C LYS A 60 -2.95 -13.92 -19.28
N GLY A 61 -1.94 -13.45 -18.56
CA GLY A 61 -0.68 -12.94 -19.11
C GLY A 61 0.37 -12.77 -18.02
N PRO A 62 1.64 -12.51 -18.38
CA PRO A 62 2.67 -12.14 -17.43
C PRO A 62 2.21 -10.95 -16.57
N ALA A 63 2.46 -11.00 -15.27
CA ALA A 63 1.90 -10.08 -14.31
C ALA A 63 2.97 -9.36 -13.49
N ASN A 64 2.75 -8.08 -13.22
CA ASN A 64 3.35 -7.38 -12.09
C ASN A 64 2.45 -7.57 -10.87
N LEU A 65 3.04 -7.80 -9.70
CA LEU A 65 2.29 -8.01 -8.47
C LEU A 65 2.26 -6.75 -7.60
N SER A 66 1.09 -6.43 -7.10
CA SER A 66 0.90 -5.43 -6.04
C SER A 66 0.20 -6.10 -4.86
N ARG A 67 0.66 -5.77 -3.66
CA ARG A 67 0.08 -6.27 -2.41
C ARG A 67 -0.78 -5.18 -1.77
N SER A 68 -1.91 -5.54 -1.19
CA SER A 68 -2.66 -4.63 -0.30
C SER A 68 -1.87 -4.28 0.97
N GLU A 69 -2.17 -3.15 1.60
CA GLU A 69 -1.53 -2.75 2.88
C GLU A 69 -1.78 -3.79 3.98
N SER A 70 -2.96 -4.40 4.01
CA SER A 70 -3.31 -5.48 4.93
C SER A 70 -2.51 -6.76 4.69
N GLY A 71 -2.00 -6.95 3.47
CA GLY A 71 -1.40 -8.22 3.03
C GLY A 71 -2.41 -9.31 2.69
N ALA A 72 -3.71 -9.07 2.86
CA ALA A 72 -4.73 -10.10 2.62
C ALA A 72 -5.01 -10.32 1.13
N THR A 73 -4.70 -9.34 0.26
CA THR A 73 -4.96 -9.42 -1.18
C THR A 73 -3.72 -9.12 -2.01
N ILE A 74 -3.51 -9.92 -3.04
CA ILE A 74 -2.51 -9.70 -4.09
C ILE A 74 -3.23 -9.42 -5.42
N PHE A 75 -2.77 -8.40 -6.12
CA PHE A 75 -3.28 -7.98 -7.43
C PHE A 75 -2.25 -8.33 -8.50
N ALA A 76 -2.61 -9.23 -9.40
CA ALA A 76 -1.78 -9.62 -10.53
C ALA A 76 -2.16 -8.76 -11.75
N ILE A 77 -1.35 -7.73 -12.01
CA ILE A 77 -1.59 -6.70 -13.03
C ILE A 77 -0.98 -7.17 -14.35
N GLN A 78 -1.82 -7.51 -15.31
CA GLN A 78 -1.44 -8.12 -16.60
C GLN A 78 -1.64 -7.09 -17.72
N GLY A 79 -0.65 -6.22 -17.90
CA GLY A 79 -0.72 -5.08 -18.81
C GLY A 79 -1.11 -5.44 -20.25
N SER A 80 -0.49 -6.48 -20.80
CA SER A 80 -0.75 -6.95 -22.18
C SER A 80 -2.10 -7.64 -22.33
N ALA A 81 -2.59 -8.31 -21.28
CA ALA A 81 -3.89 -9.00 -21.28
C ALA A 81 -5.07 -8.09 -20.95
N GLY A 82 -4.82 -6.86 -20.45
CA GLY A 82 -5.87 -5.93 -20.06
C GLY A 82 -6.67 -6.38 -18.84
N VAL A 83 -6.05 -7.13 -17.93
CA VAL A 83 -6.72 -7.73 -16.77
C VAL A 83 -5.90 -7.54 -15.50
N VAL A 84 -6.58 -7.37 -14.37
CA VAL A 84 -6.00 -7.50 -13.05
C VAL A 84 -6.76 -8.62 -12.33
N SER A 85 -6.07 -9.73 -12.09
CA SER A 85 -6.62 -10.83 -11.30
C SER A 85 -6.35 -10.60 -9.82
N THR A 86 -7.27 -11.02 -8.97
CA THR A 86 -7.18 -10.85 -7.53
C THR A 86 -6.96 -12.19 -6.83
N ILE A 87 -6.05 -12.23 -5.87
CA ILE A 87 -5.67 -13.45 -5.12
C ILE A 87 -5.78 -13.12 -3.64
N ALA A 88 -6.55 -13.90 -2.88
CA ALA A 88 -6.48 -13.86 -1.43
C ALA A 88 -5.18 -14.51 -0.97
N SER A 89 -4.43 -13.84 -0.13
CA SER A 89 -3.17 -14.37 0.39
C SER A 89 -3.38 -15.57 1.31
N GLY A 90 -4.57 -15.68 1.91
CA GLY A 90 -4.89 -16.63 2.96
C GLY A 90 -4.24 -16.27 4.31
N ILE A 91 -3.77 -15.03 4.46
CA ILE A 91 -3.35 -14.50 5.75
C ILE A 91 -4.25 -13.30 6.05
N ALA A 92 -4.93 -13.31 7.18
CA ALA A 92 -5.76 -12.22 7.66
C ALA A 92 -5.42 -11.88 9.10
N PHE A 93 -5.47 -10.59 9.43
CA PHE A 93 -5.27 -10.09 10.78
C PHE A 93 -6.58 -9.55 11.33
N HIS A 94 -6.93 -9.99 12.55
CA HIS A 94 -8.06 -9.49 13.30
C HIS A 94 -7.54 -8.74 14.52
N ASP A 95 -7.62 -7.41 14.46
CA ASP A 95 -7.16 -6.53 15.55
C ASP A 95 -8.26 -6.41 16.61
N HIS A 96 -7.95 -6.82 17.83
CA HIS A 96 -8.82 -6.74 19.01
C HIS A 96 -8.41 -5.58 19.93
N GLY A 97 -7.44 -4.78 19.53
CA GLY A 97 -6.97 -3.57 20.21
C GLY A 97 -5.81 -3.82 21.19
N ASP A 98 -5.83 -4.89 21.96
CA ASP A 98 -4.75 -5.31 22.86
C ASP A 98 -3.91 -6.45 22.28
N HIS A 99 -4.44 -7.20 21.32
CA HIS A 99 -3.77 -8.25 20.57
C HIS A 99 -4.35 -8.34 19.15
N ALA A 100 -3.69 -9.07 18.28
CA ALA A 100 -4.21 -9.38 16.95
C ALA A 100 -4.14 -10.88 16.69
N ASP A 101 -5.25 -11.46 16.28
CA ASP A 101 -5.30 -12.84 15.82
C ASP A 101 -4.89 -12.92 14.34
N ILE A 102 -4.25 -14.03 13.99
CA ILE A 102 -3.81 -14.32 12.62
C ILE A 102 -4.55 -15.56 12.14
N ASP A 103 -5.39 -15.39 11.11
CA ASP A 103 -5.99 -16.52 10.41
C ASP A 103 -5.08 -16.92 9.23
N ILE A 104 -4.81 -18.22 9.13
CA ILE A 104 -3.99 -18.80 8.07
C ILE A 104 -4.80 -19.83 7.29
N ASP A 105 -5.24 -19.44 6.11
CA ASP A 105 -5.96 -20.28 5.14
C ASP A 105 -5.10 -20.56 3.90
N ALA A 106 -5.54 -21.48 3.04
CA ALA A 106 -4.91 -21.66 1.75
C ALA A 106 -5.06 -20.40 0.86
N PRO A 107 -4.01 -19.98 0.12
CA PRO A 107 -4.14 -18.90 -0.85
C PRO A 107 -5.14 -19.28 -1.94
N LYS A 108 -5.90 -18.28 -2.46
CA LYS A 108 -7.01 -18.54 -3.37
C LYS A 108 -7.12 -17.48 -4.47
N LEU A 109 -7.22 -17.92 -5.72
CA LEU A 109 -7.62 -17.03 -6.81
C LEU A 109 -9.08 -16.64 -6.63
N LEU A 110 -9.34 -15.33 -6.58
CA LEU A 110 -10.68 -14.78 -6.38
C LEU A 110 -11.41 -14.62 -7.73
N PRO A 111 -12.75 -14.64 -7.74
CA PRO A 111 -13.53 -14.51 -8.98
C PRO A 111 -13.56 -13.07 -9.52
N LEU A 112 -13.15 -12.08 -8.73
CA LEU A 112 -13.14 -10.69 -9.16
C LEU A 112 -11.92 -10.41 -10.03
N GLU A 113 -12.18 -9.96 -11.25
CA GLU A 113 -11.17 -9.40 -12.14
C GLU A 113 -11.54 -7.96 -12.49
N LEU A 114 -10.53 -7.08 -12.52
CA LEU A 114 -10.67 -5.75 -13.11
C LEU A 114 -10.20 -5.83 -14.56
N THR A 115 -10.99 -5.27 -15.47
CA THR A 115 -10.70 -5.32 -16.90
C THR A 115 -10.65 -3.93 -17.50
N GLY A 116 -9.71 -3.70 -18.41
CA GLY A 116 -9.53 -2.44 -19.10
C GLY A 116 -8.21 -2.42 -19.89
N LYS A 117 -8.04 -1.42 -20.76
CA LYS A 117 -6.88 -1.32 -21.62
C LYS A 117 -5.64 -0.87 -20.84
N LYS A 118 -4.57 -1.68 -20.89
CA LYS A 118 -3.26 -1.37 -20.29
C LYS A 118 -3.36 -1.01 -18.80
N PRO A 119 -3.78 -1.95 -17.92
CA PRO A 119 -3.71 -1.72 -16.49
C PRO A 119 -2.26 -1.38 -16.09
N GLY A 120 -2.10 -0.27 -15.39
CA GLY A 120 -0.82 0.31 -14.99
C GLY A 120 -0.75 0.50 -13.49
N HIS A 121 -0.71 1.74 -13.02
CA HIS A 121 -0.53 2.06 -11.61
C HIS A 121 -1.66 1.53 -10.73
N PHE A 122 -1.24 0.93 -9.64
CA PHE A 122 -2.07 0.49 -8.54
C PHE A 122 -1.76 1.37 -7.32
N VAL A 123 -2.79 1.90 -6.70
CA VAL A 123 -2.67 2.67 -5.46
C VAL A 123 -3.69 2.17 -4.46
N GLU A 124 -3.23 1.94 -3.25
CA GLU A 124 -4.10 1.70 -2.11
C GLU A 124 -3.93 2.79 -1.05
N ARG A 125 -5.02 3.14 -0.42
CA ARG A 125 -5.05 4.04 0.72
C ARG A 125 -6.22 3.67 1.64
N GLN A 126 -5.90 3.28 2.88
CA GLN A 126 -6.91 2.97 3.92
C GLN A 126 -7.96 1.95 3.45
N GLY A 127 -7.52 0.86 2.84
CA GLY A 127 -8.38 -0.21 2.33
C GLY A 127 -9.18 0.14 1.08
N LYS A 128 -8.95 1.30 0.46
CA LYS A 128 -9.49 1.68 -0.85
C LYS A 128 -8.42 1.55 -1.91
N ILE A 129 -8.78 0.94 -3.01
CA ILE A 129 -7.88 0.61 -4.11
C ILE A 129 -8.30 1.41 -5.33
N ALA A 130 -7.34 2.01 -6.02
CA ALA A 130 -7.51 2.59 -7.33
C ALA A 130 -6.59 1.88 -8.32
N GLN A 131 -7.19 1.26 -9.33
CA GLN A 131 -6.49 0.70 -10.48
C GLN A 131 -6.60 1.67 -11.65
N TRP A 132 -5.47 2.15 -12.12
CA TRP A 132 -5.37 3.00 -13.30
C TRP A 132 -5.21 2.15 -14.57
N PHE A 133 -5.83 2.62 -15.67
CA PHE A 133 -5.72 1.99 -16.98
C PHE A 133 -5.20 3.00 -17.99
N ASP A 134 -3.94 2.87 -18.40
CA ASP A 134 -3.25 3.84 -19.28
C ASP A 134 -3.93 4.01 -20.65
N GLY A 135 -4.62 2.98 -21.11
CA GLY A 135 -5.35 2.99 -22.39
C GLY A 135 -6.81 3.42 -22.30
N GLU A 136 -7.26 3.87 -21.13
CA GLU A 136 -8.63 4.34 -20.88
C GLU A 136 -8.64 5.74 -20.28
N ASP A 137 -9.81 6.37 -20.32
CA ASP A 137 -10.08 7.67 -19.70
C ASP A 137 -10.63 7.53 -18.27
N SER A 138 -10.25 6.49 -17.55
CA SER A 138 -10.81 6.22 -16.23
C SER A 138 -9.89 5.37 -15.34
N ALA A 139 -10.08 5.56 -14.02
CA ALA A 139 -9.62 4.65 -12.98
C ALA A 139 -10.79 3.86 -12.40
N GLN A 140 -10.54 2.65 -11.94
CA GLN A 140 -11.50 1.83 -11.20
C GLN A 140 -11.16 1.85 -9.73
N ILE A 141 -12.13 2.27 -8.89
CA ILE A 141 -11.98 2.37 -7.43
C ILE A 141 -12.90 1.35 -6.76
N LEU A 142 -12.36 0.62 -5.78
CA LEU A 142 -13.06 -0.38 -5.00
C LEU A 142 -12.45 -0.52 -3.59
N GLY A 143 -13.19 -1.16 -2.69
CA GLY A 143 -12.67 -1.49 -1.35
C GLY A 143 -12.10 -2.90 -1.30
N GLU A 144 -11.01 -3.11 -0.56
CA GLU A 144 -10.41 -4.43 -0.39
C GLU A 144 -11.38 -5.45 0.20
N SER A 145 -12.21 -5.05 1.18
CA SER A 145 -13.20 -5.94 1.75
C SER A 145 -14.24 -6.45 0.74
N ALA A 146 -14.56 -5.64 -0.28
CA ALA A 146 -15.41 -6.06 -1.39
C ALA A 146 -14.69 -7.07 -2.29
N VAL A 147 -13.39 -6.87 -2.55
CA VAL A 147 -12.54 -7.82 -3.30
C VAL A 147 -12.55 -9.18 -2.64
N LEU A 148 -12.24 -9.25 -1.34
CA LEU A 148 -12.19 -10.49 -0.57
C LEU A 148 -13.53 -11.23 -0.53
N LYS A 149 -14.64 -10.50 -0.56
CA LYS A 149 -16.00 -11.04 -0.65
C LYS A 149 -16.45 -11.38 -2.08
N GLY A 150 -15.62 -11.14 -3.09
CA GLY A 150 -15.97 -11.34 -4.51
C GLY A 150 -17.04 -10.39 -5.02
N GLN A 151 -17.24 -9.25 -4.37
CA GLN A 151 -18.26 -8.25 -4.73
C GLN A 151 -17.74 -7.30 -5.79
N LYS A 152 -18.53 -7.04 -6.83
CA LYS A 152 -18.18 -6.13 -7.93
C LYS A 152 -18.61 -4.67 -7.64
N ASN A 153 -18.28 -4.17 -6.45
CA ASN A 153 -18.57 -2.79 -6.07
C ASN A 153 -17.48 -1.85 -6.61
N ILE A 154 -17.45 -1.66 -7.92
CA ILE A 154 -16.45 -0.86 -8.63
C ILE A 154 -17.05 0.50 -8.97
N THR A 155 -16.38 1.58 -8.54
CA THR A 155 -16.69 2.94 -8.98
C THR A 155 -15.70 3.31 -10.08
N LYS A 156 -16.21 3.68 -11.25
CA LYS A 156 -15.41 4.17 -12.36
C LYS A 156 -15.32 5.70 -12.27
N VAL A 157 -14.10 6.23 -12.12
CA VAL A 157 -13.85 7.67 -12.07
C VAL A 157 -13.25 8.10 -13.40
N ASN A 158 -13.95 8.97 -14.12
CA ASN A 158 -13.51 9.47 -15.41
C ASN A 158 -12.39 10.50 -15.25
N VAL A 159 -11.45 10.48 -16.18
CA VAL A 159 -10.33 11.42 -16.29
C VAL A 159 -10.35 12.10 -17.65
N VAL A 160 -9.48 13.11 -17.84
CA VAL A 160 -9.53 13.96 -19.05
C VAL A 160 -9.22 13.20 -20.34
N ALA A 161 -8.23 12.31 -20.29
CA ALA A 161 -7.79 11.55 -21.46
C ALA A 161 -6.94 10.33 -21.03
N PRO A 162 -6.85 9.29 -21.88
CA PRO A 162 -5.91 8.19 -21.68
C PRO A 162 -4.47 8.70 -21.61
N HIS A 163 -3.73 8.27 -20.60
CA HIS A 163 -2.31 8.57 -20.40
C HIS A 163 -1.69 7.64 -19.37
N HIS A 164 -0.37 7.60 -19.29
CA HIS A 164 0.32 6.91 -18.22
C HIS A 164 0.20 7.72 -16.92
N GLY A 165 -0.77 7.39 -16.09
CA GLY A 165 -1.18 8.21 -14.96
C GLY A 165 -1.44 7.43 -13.68
N VAL A 166 -2.00 8.12 -12.70
CA VAL A 166 -2.30 7.58 -11.37
C VAL A 166 -3.61 8.15 -10.83
N ALA A 167 -4.32 7.35 -10.04
CA ALA A 167 -5.42 7.81 -9.19
C ALA A 167 -5.14 7.44 -7.73
N VAL A 168 -5.38 8.37 -6.82
CA VAL A 168 -5.30 8.15 -5.37
C VAL A 168 -6.70 8.21 -4.80
N PRO A 169 -7.21 7.12 -4.21
CA PRO A 169 -8.60 7.06 -3.75
C PRO A 169 -8.79 7.78 -2.41
N TYR A 170 -9.92 8.47 -2.28
CA TYR A 170 -10.47 9.07 -1.07
C TYR A 170 -11.95 8.70 -0.94
N ASP A 171 -12.62 9.07 0.17
CA ASP A 171 -14.01 8.63 0.40
C ASP A 171 -14.98 9.04 -0.70
N ASN A 172 -15.09 10.32 -0.97
CA ASN A 172 -15.99 10.89 -1.97
C ASN A 172 -15.24 11.54 -3.13
N TYR A 173 -13.91 11.35 -3.18
CA TYR A 173 -13.03 12.01 -4.12
C TYR A 173 -11.96 11.06 -4.63
N ALA A 174 -11.29 11.47 -5.68
CA ALA A 174 -10.01 10.92 -6.10
C ALA A 174 -9.06 12.07 -6.45
N VAL A 175 -7.77 11.85 -6.24
CA VAL A 175 -6.74 12.69 -6.85
C VAL A 175 -6.24 11.98 -8.09
N VAL A 176 -6.34 12.60 -9.25
CA VAL A 176 -5.97 12.00 -10.53
C VAL A 176 -4.89 12.84 -11.21
N SER A 177 -4.00 12.18 -11.93
CA SER A 177 -2.98 12.86 -12.73
C SER A 177 -3.60 13.65 -13.88
N ILE A 178 -2.91 14.72 -14.30
CA ILE A 178 -3.27 15.58 -15.44
C ILE A 178 -2.37 15.20 -16.62
N PRO A 179 -2.92 14.72 -17.75
CA PRO A 179 -2.14 14.38 -18.92
C PRO A 179 -1.35 15.58 -19.43
N ASN A 180 -0.21 15.32 -20.08
CA ASN A 180 0.53 16.38 -20.76
C ASN A 180 -0.31 16.88 -21.93
N PRO A 181 -0.61 18.20 -22.01
CA PRO A 181 -1.50 18.74 -23.04
C PRO A 181 -0.88 18.70 -24.45
N ASP A 182 0.45 18.72 -24.55
CA ASP A 182 1.15 18.69 -25.83
C ASP A 182 1.29 17.26 -26.37
N ASP A 183 1.38 16.27 -25.47
CA ASP A 183 1.59 14.89 -25.85
C ASP A 183 1.23 13.96 -24.66
N ALA A 184 0.09 13.30 -24.74
CA ALA A 184 -0.38 12.38 -23.68
C ALA A 184 0.51 11.14 -23.48
N SER A 185 1.45 10.85 -24.37
CA SER A 185 2.44 9.78 -24.17
C SER A 185 3.58 10.19 -23.23
N LYS A 186 3.75 11.48 -22.98
CA LYS A 186 4.71 12.01 -22.00
C LYS A 186 4.15 11.89 -20.59
N ARG A 187 5.04 12.05 -19.60
CA ARG A 187 4.63 12.06 -18.20
C ARG A 187 3.63 13.18 -17.91
N PRO A 188 2.68 12.95 -16.98
CA PRO A 188 1.70 13.94 -16.57
C PRO A 188 2.35 15.24 -16.07
N VAL A 189 1.60 16.35 -16.18
CA VAL A 189 2.07 17.68 -15.78
C VAL A 189 1.61 18.11 -14.40
N GLY A 190 0.90 17.26 -13.68
CA GLY A 190 0.41 17.55 -12.34
C GLY A 190 -0.71 16.61 -11.91
N ALA A 191 -1.45 17.04 -10.89
CA ALA A 191 -2.60 16.31 -10.36
C ALA A 191 -3.75 17.26 -10.02
N ARG A 192 -4.97 16.71 -9.96
CA ARG A 192 -6.18 17.43 -9.53
C ARG A 192 -7.08 16.57 -8.67
N VAL A 193 -7.88 17.22 -7.86
CA VAL A 193 -8.97 16.58 -7.13
C VAL A 193 -10.19 16.50 -8.03
N VAL A 194 -10.85 15.35 -8.03
CA VAL A 194 -12.15 15.13 -8.68
C VAL A 194 -13.12 14.45 -7.70
N ASP A 195 -14.41 14.65 -7.86
CA ASP A 195 -15.41 13.82 -7.22
C ASP A 195 -15.50 12.44 -7.91
N LEU A 196 -16.28 11.52 -7.36
CA LEU A 196 -16.43 10.17 -7.92
C LEU A 196 -17.16 10.14 -9.28
N GLN A 197 -17.74 11.26 -9.73
CA GLN A 197 -18.29 11.47 -11.06
C GLN A 197 -17.27 12.03 -12.05
N GLY A 198 -16.04 12.30 -11.58
CA GLY A 198 -14.95 12.86 -12.40
C GLY A 198 -14.97 14.38 -12.53
N LYS A 199 -15.88 15.07 -11.82
CA LYS A 199 -15.94 16.53 -11.84
C LYS A 199 -14.83 17.13 -11.00
N LYS A 200 -14.08 18.07 -11.58
CA LYS A 200 -13.00 18.78 -10.91
C LYS A 200 -13.47 19.54 -9.66
N VAL A 201 -12.67 19.46 -8.60
CA VAL A 201 -12.86 20.15 -7.32
C VAL A 201 -11.60 20.95 -7.00
N GLY A 202 -11.74 22.27 -6.87
CA GLY A 202 -10.61 23.17 -6.61
C GLY A 202 -9.70 23.40 -7.83
N ASP A 203 -8.47 23.79 -7.58
CA ASP A 203 -7.49 24.13 -8.60
C ASP A 203 -6.58 22.94 -8.95
N ASP A 204 -5.95 23.02 -10.13
CA ASP A 204 -4.94 22.06 -10.56
C ASP A 204 -3.63 22.33 -9.84
N ALA A 205 -2.97 21.26 -9.38
CA ALA A 205 -1.62 21.32 -8.84
C ALA A 205 -0.61 20.90 -9.91
N LEU A 206 0.06 21.87 -10.51
CA LEU A 206 1.04 21.61 -11.56
C LEU A 206 2.38 21.15 -10.98
N CYS A 207 2.92 20.09 -11.54
CA CYS A 207 4.19 19.47 -11.18
C CYS A 207 4.66 18.59 -12.36
N PRO A 208 5.40 19.16 -13.33
CA PRO A 208 5.77 18.47 -14.56
C PRO A 208 6.58 17.19 -14.31
N GLY A 209 6.41 16.22 -15.21
CA GLY A 209 7.13 14.95 -15.13
C GLY A 209 6.68 14.06 -13.97
N LEU A 210 5.42 14.17 -13.57
CA LEU A 210 4.86 13.45 -12.44
C LEU A 210 5.01 11.93 -12.63
N HIS A 211 5.68 11.29 -11.68
CA HIS A 211 5.90 9.85 -11.66
C HIS A 211 6.38 9.41 -10.27
N GLY A 212 5.90 8.25 -9.82
CA GLY A 212 6.17 7.74 -8.46
C GLY A 212 5.15 8.26 -7.45
N SER A 213 4.66 7.36 -6.64
CA SER A 213 3.62 7.64 -5.66
C SER A 213 3.81 6.78 -4.41
N ALA A 214 3.54 7.34 -3.24
CA ALA A 214 3.55 6.59 -1.98
C ALA A 214 2.65 7.24 -0.93
N GLY A 215 2.07 6.41 -0.07
CA GLY A 215 1.46 6.81 1.20
C GLY A 215 2.48 6.74 2.34
N SER A 216 2.42 7.69 3.27
CA SER A 216 3.19 7.67 4.51
C SER A 216 2.37 8.34 5.61
N GLY A 217 1.93 7.57 6.61
CA GLY A 217 0.95 8.03 7.58
C GLY A 217 -0.30 8.57 6.89
N ASP A 218 -0.73 9.78 7.26
CA ASP A 218 -1.91 10.43 6.69
C ASP A 218 -1.64 11.20 5.38
N THR A 219 -0.37 11.29 4.95
CA THR A 219 0.05 12.00 3.74
C THR A 219 0.27 11.04 2.60
N PHE A 220 -0.24 11.39 1.42
CA PHE A 220 0.11 10.72 0.17
C PHE A 220 0.97 11.68 -0.68
N ALA A 221 2.00 11.16 -1.33
CA ALA A 221 2.89 11.97 -2.15
C ALA A 221 2.97 11.46 -3.59
N LEU A 222 3.02 12.40 -4.52
CA LEU A 222 3.35 12.17 -5.94
C LEU A 222 4.63 12.94 -6.25
N SER A 223 5.64 12.28 -6.79
CA SER A 223 6.90 12.94 -7.14
C SER A 223 6.88 13.48 -8.58
N CYS A 224 7.65 14.53 -8.83
CA CYS A 224 7.81 15.17 -10.14
C CYS A 224 9.20 15.76 -10.31
N GLU A 225 9.46 16.44 -11.42
CA GLU A 225 10.76 17.07 -11.71
C GLU A 225 11.10 18.21 -10.76
N THR A 226 10.11 18.91 -10.21
CA THR A 226 10.32 20.11 -9.38
C THR A 226 10.16 19.88 -7.88
N GLY A 227 9.78 18.67 -7.45
CA GLY A 227 9.51 18.35 -6.04
C GLY A 227 8.49 17.25 -5.86
N LEU A 228 7.66 17.39 -4.84
CA LEU A 228 6.56 16.47 -4.54
C LEU A 228 5.23 17.22 -4.44
N LEU A 229 4.17 16.63 -4.92
CA LEU A 229 2.81 17.01 -4.54
C LEU A 229 2.40 16.20 -3.30
N LEU A 230 2.18 16.88 -2.19
CA LEU A 230 1.71 16.29 -0.95
C LEU A 230 0.20 16.43 -0.86
N ILE A 231 -0.48 15.33 -0.62
CA ILE A 231 -1.92 15.23 -0.57
C ILE A 231 -2.33 14.85 0.84
N THR A 232 -3.17 15.69 1.46
CA THR A 232 -3.73 15.45 2.81
C THR A 232 -5.24 15.63 2.76
N GLN A 233 -5.95 14.92 3.62
CA GLN A 233 -7.40 15.09 3.81
C GLN A 233 -7.68 15.26 5.31
N LYS A 234 -8.42 16.31 5.69
CA LYS A 234 -8.83 16.50 7.08
C LYS A 234 -10.32 16.21 7.29
N ASN A 235 -11.24 16.98 6.72
CA ASN A 235 -12.68 16.82 6.93
C ASN A 235 -13.51 17.11 5.67
N ALA A 236 -12.86 17.27 4.53
CA ALA A 236 -13.49 17.68 3.27
C ALA A 236 -12.77 17.03 2.09
N ALA A 237 -12.79 17.67 0.92
CA ALA A 237 -11.98 17.25 -0.21
C ALA A 237 -10.48 17.25 0.13
N PRO A 238 -9.71 16.34 -0.44
CA PRO A 238 -8.25 16.34 -0.27
C PRO A 238 -7.64 17.65 -0.78
N VAL A 239 -6.56 18.06 -0.14
CA VAL A 239 -5.81 19.28 -0.51
C VAL A 239 -4.44 18.85 -1.02
N ILE A 240 -4.04 19.44 -2.15
CA ILE A 240 -2.74 19.20 -2.76
C ILE A 240 -1.83 20.40 -2.51
N ARG A 241 -0.64 20.17 -1.97
CA ARG A 241 0.39 21.18 -1.74
C ARG A 241 1.68 20.78 -2.45
N HIS A 242 2.27 21.68 -3.21
CA HIS A 242 3.60 21.46 -3.79
C HIS A 242 4.69 21.69 -2.73
N LEU A 243 5.59 20.73 -2.57
CA LEU A 243 6.82 20.80 -1.80
C LEU A 243 7.99 20.83 -2.79
N PRO A 244 8.54 22.02 -3.14
CA PRO A 244 9.62 22.11 -4.11
C PRO A 244 10.92 21.56 -3.53
N TYR A 245 11.78 20.99 -4.39
CA TYR A 245 13.13 20.61 -3.98
C TYR A 245 13.90 21.80 -3.42
N ALA A 246 14.68 21.54 -2.37
CA ALA A 246 15.54 22.57 -1.78
C ALA A 246 16.61 23.00 -2.82
N LYS A 247 16.88 24.30 -2.90
CA LYS A 247 17.88 24.87 -3.85
C LYS A 247 19.31 24.39 -3.55
N THR A 248 19.54 23.85 -2.36
CA THR A 248 20.84 23.27 -1.95
C THR A 248 21.06 21.86 -2.48
N LEU A 249 20.03 21.20 -3.00
CA LEU A 249 20.17 19.89 -3.61
C LEU A 249 20.89 19.99 -4.95
N PRO A 250 21.73 19.01 -5.30
CA PRO A 250 22.26 18.92 -6.65
C PRO A 250 21.15 18.67 -7.65
N GLU A 251 21.42 18.88 -8.94
CA GLU A 251 20.48 18.55 -9.99
C GLU A 251 20.02 17.09 -9.93
N GLY A 252 18.71 16.87 -10.05
CA GLY A 252 18.09 15.56 -9.97
C GLY A 252 16.62 15.65 -9.63
N SER A 253 15.96 14.50 -9.69
CA SER A 253 14.55 14.34 -9.29
C SER A 253 14.26 12.93 -8.81
N THR A 254 13.14 12.78 -8.15
CA THR A 254 12.61 11.48 -7.66
C THR A 254 11.59 10.97 -8.66
N SER A 255 11.72 9.71 -9.06
CA SER A 255 10.76 9.02 -9.92
C SER A 255 10.20 7.73 -9.31
N THR A 256 10.78 7.28 -8.20
CA THR A 256 10.31 6.18 -7.38
C THR A 256 10.24 6.67 -5.95
N LEU A 257 9.09 6.52 -5.32
CA LEU A 257 8.84 6.96 -3.96
C LEU A 257 8.27 5.79 -3.17
N ILE A 258 8.71 5.62 -1.95
CA ILE A 258 8.16 4.64 -1.00
C ILE A 258 7.88 5.31 0.34
N GLY A 259 6.89 4.81 1.02
CA GLY A 259 6.50 5.17 2.37
C GLY A 259 5.85 3.97 3.04
N GLY A 260 5.23 4.15 4.19
CA GLY A 260 4.58 3.06 4.89
C GLY A 260 3.63 3.52 5.99
N LYS A 261 2.75 2.62 6.38
CA LYS A 261 1.88 2.81 7.55
C LYS A 261 2.77 2.95 8.79
N GLY A 262 2.53 3.97 9.62
CA GLY A 262 3.35 4.26 10.80
C GLY A 262 4.63 5.05 10.51
N MET A 263 4.87 5.44 9.26
CA MET A 263 5.92 6.38 8.87
C MET A 263 5.35 7.79 8.75
N GLN A 264 6.24 8.81 8.81
CA GLN A 264 5.91 10.22 8.55
C GLN A 264 6.77 10.82 7.44
N TYR A 265 7.67 10.02 6.88
CA TYR A 265 8.63 10.42 5.86
C TYR A 265 8.54 9.49 4.65
N PHE A 266 9.09 9.94 3.55
CA PHE A 266 9.21 9.17 2.31
C PHE A 266 10.68 8.91 2.00
N ILE A 267 10.94 7.83 1.27
CA ILE A 267 12.25 7.55 0.68
C ILE A 267 12.08 7.50 -0.83
N GLY A 268 12.96 8.18 -1.55
CA GLY A 268 12.95 8.21 -3.00
C GLY A 268 14.32 7.94 -3.60
N ASN A 269 14.35 7.55 -4.88
CA ASN A 269 15.59 7.62 -5.65
C ASN A 269 15.95 9.09 -5.92
N TYR A 270 17.25 9.39 -6.06
CA TYR A 270 17.73 10.71 -6.47
C TYR A 270 19.02 10.57 -7.27
N GLY A 271 18.90 10.45 -8.57
CA GLY A 271 20.00 10.04 -9.42
C GLY A 271 20.33 8.54 -9.28
N PRO A 272 21.47 8.10 -9.85
CA PRO A 272 21.83 6.67 -9.87
C PRO A 272 22.36 6.12 -8.54
N ASP A 273 23.10 6.93 -7.80
CA ASP A 273 23.88 6.55 -6.62
C ASP A 273 23.47 7.26 -5.33
N ARG A 274 22.25 7.78 -5.29
CA ARG A 274 21.71 8.46 -4.11
C ARG A 274 20.28 8.03 -3.86
N ILE A 275 19.89 8.11 -2.60
CA ILE A 275 18.49 8.15 -2.18
C ILE A 275 18.22 9.45 -1.44
N ILE A 276 16.98 9.86 -1.44
CA ILE A 276 16.50 11.04 -0.74
C ILE A 276 15.47 10.65 0.31
N LEU A 277 15.69 11.09 1.53
CA LEU A 277 14.68 11.04 2.58
C LEU A 277 13.94 12.37 2.57
N VAL A 278 12.61 12.32 2.57
CA VAL A 278 11.75 13.50 2.56
C VAL A 278 10.83 13.45 3.78
N ASP A 279 11.03 14.38 4.69
CA ASP A 279 10.14 14.60 5.84
C ASP A 279 9.41 15.92 5.66
N PRO A 280 8.11 15.90 5.28
CA PRO A 280 7.34 17.11 5.03
C PRO A 280 7.04 17.95 6.28
N THR A 281 7.33 17.42 7.46
CA THR A 281 7.08 18.09 8.75
C THR A 281 8.26 18.92 9.22
N GLU A 282 9.45 18.64 8.68
CA GLU A 282 10.68 19.34 9.02
C GLU A 282 10.88 20.60 8.15
N SER A 283 11.55 21.60 8.72
CA SER A 283 11.91 22.83 7.99
C SER A 283 12.90 22.55 6.84
N ASP A 284 13.85 21.61 7.05
CA ASP A 284 14.71 21.04 6.01
C ASP A 284 14.16 19.68 5.62
N SER A 285 13.16 19.73 4.75
CA SER A 285 12.38 18.54 4.37
C SER A 285 13.17 17.49 3.60
N PHE A 286 14.38 17.79 3.10
CA PHE A 286 15.10 16.91 2.19
C PHE A 286 16.50 16.55 2.70
N ARG A 287 16.79 15.25 2.78
CA ARG A 287 18.09 14.74 3.15
C ARG A 287 18.59 13.72 2.14
N LEU A 288 19.71 14.05 1.47
CA LEU A 288 20.38 13.12 0.58
C LEU A 288 21.26 12.14 1.34
N ILE A 289 21.23 10.88 0.89
CA ILE A 289 22.10 9.82 1.36
C ILE A 289 22.88 9.30 0.15
N GLN A 290 24.20 9.51 0.16
CA GLN A 290 25.10 9.00 -0.86
C GLN A 290 25.32 7.50 -0.67
N LEU A 291 25.25 6.74 -1.74
CA LEU A 291 25.51 5.30 -1.77
C LEU A 291 26.92 5.03 -2.28
N PRO A 292 27.54 3.89 -1.91
CA PRO A 292 28.89 3.53 -2.33
C PRO A 292 28.98 3.27 -3.84
N THR A 293 27.89 2.81 -4.45
CA THR A 293 27.77 2.53 -5.88
C THR A 293 26.31 2.68 -6.32
N ARG A 294 26.01 2.36 -7.58
CA ARG A 294 24.69 2.50 -8.15
C ARG A 294 23.64 1.68 -7.39
N ARG A 295 22.50 2.30 -7.13
CA ARG A 295 21.32 1.67 -6.53
C ARG A 295 20.66 0.72 -7.53
N VAL A 296 20.32 -0.49 -7.09
CA VAL A 296 19.49 -1.44 -7.84
C VAL A 296 18.04 -1.33 -7.37
N HIS A 297 17.79 -1.45 -6.08
CA HIS A 297 16.47 -1.42 -5.49
C HIS A 297 16.49 -0.88 -4.06
N PHE A 298 15.34 -0.49 -3.51
CA PHE A 298 15.20 -0.13 -2.11
C PHE A 298 13.78 -0.42 -1.62
N VAL A 299 13.66 -0.80 -0.36
CA VAL A 299 12.39 -1.12 0.31
C VAL A 299 12.40 -0.62 1.73
N VAL A 300 11.24 -0.31 2.29
CA VAL A 300 11.07 -0.09 3.73
C VAL A 300 10.82 -1.42 4.43
N ASP A 301 11.27 -1.54 5.67
CA ASP A 301 10.94 -2.68 6.51
C ASP A 301 9.45 -2.61 6.86
N PRO A 302 8.65 -3.64 6.57
CA PRO A 302 7.20 -3.60 6.78
C PRO A 302 6.78 -3.59 8.25
N VAL A 303 7.67 -3.98 9.15
CA VAL A 303 7.41 -4.09 10.60
C VAL A 303 8.13 -2.99 11.37
N ARG A 304 9.37 -2.68 10.98
CA ARG A 304 10.23 -1.73 11.67
C ARG A 304 10.33 -0.43 10.87
N ALA A 305 9.37 0.48 11.05
CA ALA A 305 9.23 1.72 10.27
C ALA A 305 10.49 2.65 10.26
N LYS A 306 11.50 2.38 11.10
CA LYS A 306 12.76 3.14 11.14
C LYS A 306 13.85 2.55 10.23
N PHE A 307 13.59 1.44 9.55
CA PHE A 307 14.55 0.76 8.72
C PHE A 307 14.12 0.75 7.25
N ALA A 308 15.11 0.95 6.39
CA ALA A 308 14.99 0.73 4.96
C ALA A 308 16.23 -0.03 4.47
N TYR A 309 16.06 -0.86 3.46
CA TYR A 309 17.13 -1.64 2.84
C TYR A 309 17.35 -1.11 1.44
N VAL A 310 18.60 -0.88 1.10
CA VAL A 310 19.01 -0.43 -0.23
C VAL A 310 19.96 -1.46 -0.81
N PHE A 311 19.61 -1.98 -1.97
CA PHE A 311 20.44 -2.94 -2.71
C PHE A 311 21.24 -2.19 -3.76
N THR A 312 22.54 -2.44 -3.79
CA THR A 312 23.49 -1.79 -4.70
C THR A 312 24.14 -2.79 -5.66
N GLU A 313 24.74 -2.31 -6.75
CA GLU A 313 25.32 -3.18 -7.80
C GLU A 313 26.47 -4.06 -7.31
N ASP A 314 27.12 -3.71 -6.21
CA ASP A 314 28.18 -4.53 -5.59
C ASP A 314 27.62 -5.70 -4.75
N GLY A 315 26.31 -5.94 -4.79
CA GLY A 315 25.65 -7.05 -4.11
C GLY A 315 25.47 -6.85 -2.61
N LYS A 316 25.53 -5.62 -2.14
CA LYS A 316 25.26 -5.27 -0.73
C LYS A 316 23.90 -4.61 -0.58
#